data_ab04e5191f51df046132f00ab01abe11
#
_entry.id   ab04e5191f51df046132f00ab01abe11
#
_cell.length_a   1.000
_cell.length_b   1.000
_cell.length_c   1.000
_cell.angle_alpha   90.00
_cell.angle_beta   90.00
_cell.angle_gamma   90.00
#
_symmetry.space_group_name_H-M   'P 1'
#
loop_
_entity.id
_entity.type
_entity.pdbx_description
1 polymer ?
#
loop_
_entity_poly.entity_id
_entity_poly.type
_entity_poly.pdbx_seq_one_letter_code
_entity_poly.pdbx_strand_id
1 'polypeptide(L)'
;LTPLEGMKAEYLILNGAECEPYLTSDYRLMTEHAQEILIGGEMMRRVLGDVAGIIGIEENKPKAIEIMKKLTSNYLQWEVVPLKKRYPQGGEKQLIDAVLGRKVPSFSLPISTGAVVQNVGTAYAVYEAVQKHKPLITNVLTISSSDTSIQKNYRFRIGTPIREFLSAAGAMDKEGNLSRAFAKVV
;
A
#
# COMPACT_ATOMS: atom_id res chain seq x y z
N LEU A 1 3.12 -6.40 -14.92
CA LEU A 1 2.91 -4.98 -15.27
C LEU A 1 2.81 -4.73 -16.78
N THR A 2 3.05 -5.73 -17.62
CA THR A 2 2.95 -5.56 -19.07
C THR A 2 1.47 -5.41 -19.45
N PRO A 3 1.06 -4.27 -20.07
CA PRO A 3 -0.29 -4.12 -20.57
C PRO A 3 -0.63 -5.20 -21.61
N LEU A 4 -1.89 -5.57 -21.71
CA LEU A 4 -2.36 -6.45 -22.79
C LEU A 4 -2.13 -5.76 -24.14
N GLU A 5 -1.98 -6.57 -25.19
CA GLU A 5 -1.76 -6.06 -26.55
C GLU A 5 -2.83 -5.04 -26.95
N GLY A 6 -2.40 -3.87 -27.43
CA GLY A 6 -3.29 -2.75 -27.75
C GLY A 6 -3.69 -1.85 -26.58
N MET A 7 -3.33 -2.17 -25.33
CA MET A 7 -3.55 -1.31 -24.15
C MET A 7 -2.27 -0.58 -23.79
N LYS A 8 -2.36 0.74 -23.56
CA LYS A 8 -1.24 1.58 -23.16
C LYS A 8 -1.49 2.17 -21.77
N ALA A 9 -0.49 2.06 -20.91
CA ALA A 9 -0.49 2.78 -19.65
C ALA A 9 -0.24 4.27 -19.87
N GLU A 10 -0.96 5.14 -19.20
CA GLU A 10 -0.77 6.58 -19.12
C GLU A 10 -0.34 7.02 -17.73
N TYR A 11 -0.80 6.28 -16.73
CA TYR A 11 -0.59 6.58 -15.31
C TYR A 11 -0.16 5.35 -14.52
N LEU A 12 0.79 5.56 -13.61
CA LEU A 12 1.03 4.67 -12.48
C LEU A 12 0.46 5.33 -11.23
N ILE A 13 -0.50 4.68 -10.57
CA ILE A 13 -1.07 5.16 -9.32
C ILE A 13 -0.53 4.29 -8.17
N LEU A 14 0.22 4.90 -7.25
CA LEU A 14 0.58 4.26 -6.00
C LEU A 14 -0.54 4.46 -4.98
N ASN A 15 -1.13 3.35 -4.56
CA ASN A 15 -2.21 3.31 -3.59
C ASN A 15 -1.64 3.35 -2.18
N GLY A 16 -1.74 4.51 -1.53
CA GLY A 16 -1.48 4.73 -0.12
C GLY A 16 -2.76 4.99 0.69
N ALA A 17 -3.93 4.67 0.11
CA ALA A 17 -5.22 4.75 0.79
C ALA A 17 -5.45 3.50 1.64
N GLU A 18 -5.26 3.62 2.94
CA GLU A 18 -5.44 2.57 3.93
C GLU A 18 -6.80 2.78 4.62
N CYS A 19 -7.88 2.36 3.93
CA CYS A 19 -9.25 2.69 4.32
C CYS A 19 -9.87 1.77 5.37
N GLU A 20 -9.29 0.61 5.64
CA GLU A 20 -9.77 -0.29 6.69
C GLU A 20 -9.49 0.31 8.08
N PRO A 21 -10.48 0.26 8.99
CA PRO A 21 -10.31 0.79 10.34
C PRO A 21 -9.14 0.13 11.08
N TYR A 22 -8.36 0.96 11.76
CA TYR A 22 -7.23 0.56 12.62
C TYR A 22 -6.00 -0.03 11.92
N LEU A 23 -5.98 -0.13 10.59
CA LEU A 23 -4.75 -0.46 9.85
C LEU A 23 -3.81 0.75 9.82
N THR A 24 -2.51 0.48 9.97
CA THR A 24 -1.46 1.51 9.98
C THR A 24 -0.17 1.06 9.31
N SER A 25 -0.16 -0.10 8.65
CA SER A 25 1.04 -0.65 8.01
C SER A 25 1.54 0.23 6.86
N ASP A 26 0.66 0.63 5.96
CA ASP A 26 1.00 1.49 4.82
C ASP A 26 1.34 2.91 5.25
N TYR A 27 0.63 3.45 6.24
CA TYR A 27 0.96 4.73 6.84
C TYR A 27 2.38 4.75 7.43
N ARG A 28 2.74 3.73 8.20
CA ARG A 28 4.10 3.59 8.76
C ARG A 28 5.13 3.47 7.67
N LEU A 29 4.85 2.67 6.65
CA LEU A 29 5.74 2.49 5.52
C LEU A 29 5.97 3.83 4.78
N MET A 30 4.91 4.59 4.50
CA MET A 30 5.01 5.91 3.86
C MET A 30 5.73 6.95 4.73
N THR A 31 5.72 6.83 6.05
CA THR A 31 6.41 7.78 6.95
C THR A 31 7.85 7.40 7.25
N GLU A 32 8.20 6.12 7.18
CA GLU A 32 9.53 5.60 7.54
C GLU A 32 10.40 5.30 6.30
N HIS A 33 9.76 4.96 5.16
CA HIS A 33 10.41 4.50 3.93
C HIS A 33 9.92 5.24 2.67
N ALA A 34 9.58 6.51 2.83
CA ALA A 34 9.01 7.32 1.75
C ALA A 34 9.90 7.41 0.51
N GLN A 35 11.22 7.57 0.72
CA GLN A 35 12.19 7.67 -0.37
C GLN A 35 12.30 6.35 -1.15
N GLU A 36 12.34 5.25 -0.44
CA GLU A 36 12.41 3.90 -1.03
C GLU A 36 11.14 3.57 -1.83
N ILE A 37 9.97 3.97 -1.33
CA ILE A 37 8.70 3.85 -2.06
C ILE A 37 8.76 4.64 -3.36
N LEU A 38 9.22 5.89 -3.31
CA LEU A 38 9.30 6.74 -4.50
C LEU A 38 10.29 6.19 -5.54
N ILE A 39 11.45 5.68 -5.09
CA ILE A 39 12.42 5.05 -5.99
C ILE A 39 11.83 3.80 -6.65
N GLY A 40 11.16 2.92 -5.89
CA GLY A 40 10.50 1.74 -6.44
C GLY A 40 9.36 2.11 -7.40
N GLY A 41 8.59 3.13 -7.07
CA GLY A 41 7.57 3.70 -7.95
C GLY A 41 8.16 4.24 -9.26
N GLU A 42 9.30 4.95 -9.17
CA GLU A 42 10.00 5.47 -10.35
C GLU A 42 10.50 4.34 -11.27
N MET A 43 10.99 3.24 -10.72
CA MET A 43 11.35 2.05 -11.50
C MET A 43 10.14 1.48 -12.24
N MET A 44 9.00 1.35 -11.55
CA MET A 44 7.77 0.84 -12.14
C MET A 44 7.24 1.77 -13.24
N ARG A 45 7.26 3.09 -13.00
CA ARG A 45 6.85 4.13 -13.95
C ARG A 45 7.64 4.06 -15.25
N ARG A 46 8.96 3.89 -15.14
CA ARG A 46 9.86 3.75 -16.32
C ARG A 46 9.60 2.47 -17.11
N VAL A 47 9.36 1.36 -16.42
CA VAL A 47 9.01 0.09 -17.09
C VAL A 47 7.70 0.20 -17.88
N LEU A 48 6.78 1.05 -17.42
CA LEU A 48 5.51 1.31 -18.12
C LEU A 48 5.64 2.31 -19.30
N GLY A 49 6.83 2.84 -19.57
CA GLY A 49 7.09 3.77 -20.66
C GLY A 49 7.10 5.23 -20.23
N ASP A 50 7.65 5.53 -19.08
CA ASP A 50 7.78 6.88 -18.51
C ASP A 50 6.45 7.61 -18.31
N VAL A 51 5.43 6.86 -17.90
CA VAL A 51 4.07 7.36 -17.63
C VAL A 51 4.04 8.38 -16.48
N ALA A 52 2.95 9.13 -16.31
CA ALA A 52 2.76 9.99 -15.14
C ALA A 52 2.57 9.16 -13.87
N GLY A 53 3.14 9.62 -12.76
CA GLY A 53 3.05 8.98 -11.44
C GLY A 53 2.13 9.74 -10.50
N ILE A 54 1.24 9.05 -9.81
CA ILE A 54 0.33 9.63 -8.80
C ILE A 54 0.41 8.81 -7.53
N ILE A 55 0.43 9.47 -6.37
CA ILE A 55 0.35 8.81 -5.06
C ILE A 55 -0.93 9.26 -4.38
N GLY A 56 -1.90 8.36 -4.24
CA GLY A 56 -3.16 8.63 -3.53
C GLY A 56 -3.02 8.32 -2.04
N ILE A 57 -3.26 9.32 -1.17
CA ILE A 57 -3.17 9.17 0.29
C ILE A 57 -4.39 9.80 0.93
N GLU A 58 -5.03 9.14 1.89
CA GLU A 58 -6.16 9.70 2.61
C GLU A 58 -5.80 10.96 3.41
N GLU A 59 -6.68 11.95 3.41
CA GLU A 59 -6.50 13.26 4.09
C GLU A 59 -6.30 13.15 5.62
N ASN A 60 -6.72 12.05 6.23
CA ASN A 60 -6.49 11.74 7.64
C ASN A 60 -5.04 11.29 7.94
N LYS A 61 -4.16 11.27 6.95
CA LYS A 61 -2.73 10.91 7.07
C LYS A 61 -1.82 12.13 6.72
N PRO A 62 -1.99 13.30 7.38
CA PRO A 62 -1.34 14.55 6.96
C PRO A 62 0.20 14.45 6.94
N LYS A 63 0.80 13.73 7.89
CA LYS A 63 2.26 13.54 7.94
C LYS A 63 2.79 12.76 6.73
N ALA A 64 2.08 11.71 6.30
CA ALA A 64 2.47 10.96 5.11
C ALA A 64 2.35 11.81 3.84
N ILE A 65 1.28 12.61 3.73
CA ILE A 65 1.07 13.56 2.63
C ILE A 65 2.20 14.59 2.58
N GLU A 66 2.57 15.19 3.71
CA GLU A 66 3.64 16.18 3.81
C GLU A 66 4.98 15.59 3.35
N ILE A 67 5.36 14.44 3.89
CA ILE A 67 6.63 13.77 3.55
C ILE A 67 6.67 13.44 2.05
N MET A 68 5.60 12.83 1.51
CA MET A 68 5.55 12.46 0.10
C MET A 68 5.56 13.69 -0.81
N LYS A 69 4.81 14.75 -0.49
CA LYS A 69 4.85 16.01 -1.25
C LYS A 69 6.23 16.64 -1.28
N LYS A 70 6.94 16.65 -0.14
CA LYS A 70 8.32 17.16 -0.05
C LYS A 70 9.26 16.36 -0.93
N LEU A 71 9.14 15.05 -0.98
CA LEU A 71 9.99 14.20 -1.81
C LEU A 71 9.66 14.35 -3.30
N THR A 72 8.37 14.37 -3.66
CA THR A 72 7.94 14.47 -5.07
C THR A 72 8.19 15.86 -5.67
N SER A 73 8.45 16.90 -4.88
CA SER A 73 8.78 18.23 -5.39
C SER A 73 10.00 18.27 -6.34
N ASN A 74 10.90 17.28 -6.22
CA ASN A 74 12.05 17.14 -7.11
C ASN A 74 11.79 16.21 -8.32
N TYR A 75 10.57 15.71 -8.48
CA TYR A 75 10.18 14.75 -9.52
C TYR A 75 8.93 15.24 -10.24
N LEU A 76 9.11 15.98 -11.32
CA LEU A 76 8.02 16.66 -12.06
C LEU A 76 6.91 15.72 -12.57
N GLN A 77 7.20 14.42 -12.69
CA GLN A 77 6.26 13.41 -13.16
C GLN A 77 5.38 12.82 -12.04
N TRP A 78 5.59 13.23 -10.79
CA TRP A 78 4.86 12.71 -9.63
C TRP A 78 3.96 13.76 -9.01
N GLU A 79 2.74 13.34 -8.70
CA GLU A 79 1.77 14.12 -7.96
C GLU A 79 1.28 13.37 -6.72
N VAL A 80 1.09 14.07 -5.60
CA VAL A 80 0.47 13.51 -4.39
C VAL A 80 -0.93 14.07 -4.26
N VAL A 81 -1.92 13.19 -4.39
CA VAL A 81 -3.35 13.52 -4.33
C VAL A 81 -3.93 13.15 -2.97
N PRO A 82 -4.33 14.14 -2.13
CA PRO A 82 -5.08 13.88 -0.92
C PRO A 82 -6.48 13.36 -1.26
N LEU A 83 -6.87 12.24 -0.67
CA LEU A 83 -8.13 11.57 -0.90
C LEU A 83 -9.07 11.78 0.28
N LYS A 84 -10.35 12.02 0.01
CA LYS A 84 -11.37 12.08 1.07
C LYS A 84 -11.45 10.74 1.79
N LYS A 85 -11.56 10.79 3.13
CA LYS A 85 -11.77 9.58 3.94
C LYS A 85 -13.15 8.97 3.62
N ARG A 86 -13.16 7.91 2.86
CA ARG A 86 -14.35 7.14 2.47
C ARG A 86 -14.01 5.65 2.44
N TYR A 87 -14.99 4.80 2.64
CA TYR A 87 -14.84 3.36 2.47
C TYR A 87 -15.67 2.90 1.26
N PRO A 88 -15.09 2.15 0.31
CA PRO A 88 -13.69 1.67 0.19
C PRO A 88 -12.84 2.57 -0.72
N GLN A 89 -12.24 3.64 -0.20
CA GLN A 89 -11.44 4.60 -1.00
C GLN A 89 -10.18 3.95 -1.61
N GLY A 90 -9.61 2.94 -0.92
CA GLY A 90 -8.45 2.16 -1.41
C GLY A 90 -8.82 1.10 -2.45
N GLY A 91 -10.09 0.90 -2.74
CA GLY A 91 -10.51 0.02 -3.83
C GLY A 91 -9.98 0.54 -5.17
N GLU A 92 -9.39 -0.32 -5.98
CA GLU A 92 -8.66 0.07 -7.21
C GLU A 92 -9.51 0.93 -8.16
N LYS A 93 -10.77 0.54 -8.41
CA LYS A 93 -11.68 1.28 -9.30
C LYS A 93 -12.13 2.62 -8.69
N GLN A 94 -12.37 2.65 -7.38
CA GLN A 94 -12.74 3.86 -6.63
C GLN A 94 -11.57 4.86 -6.60
N LEU A 95 -10.35 4.36 -6.43
CA LEU A 95 -9.15 5.17 -6.45
C LEU A 95 -8.93 5.81 -7.82
N ILE A 96 -9.09 5.05 -8.91
CA ILE A 96 -8.98 5.58 -10.28
C ILE A 96 -10.01 6.69 -10.53
N ASP A 97 -11.27 6.46 -10.14
CA ASP A 97 -12.33 7.49 -10.30
C ASP A 97 -12.00 8.74 -9.47
N ALA A 98 -11.54 8.57 -8.22
CA ALA A 98 -11.21 9.69 -7.35
C ALA A 98 -10.02 10.52 -7.84
N VAL A 99 -9.02 9.90 -8.48
CA VAL A 99 -7.75 10.52 -8.89
C VAL A 99 -7.81 11.05 -10.32
N LEU A 100 -8.41 10.29 -11.24
CA LEU A 100 -8.44 10.60 -12.68
C LEU A 100 -9.80 11.04 -13.19
N GLY A 101 -10.88 10.88 -12.41
CA GLY A 101 -12.25 11.08 -12.88
C GLY A 101 -12.68 10.07 -13.96
N ARG A 102 -11.96 8.94 -14.09
CA ARG A 102 -12.20 7.91 -15.10
C ARG A 102 -12.88 6.71 -14.45
N LYS A 103 -13.94 6.20 -15.07
CA LYS A 103 -14.68 5.02 -14.58
C LYS A 103 -14.20 3.77 -15.29
N VAL A 104 -13.75 2.79 -14.52
CA VAL A 104 -13.42 1.46 -15.05
C VAL A 104 -14.73 0.73 -15.35
N PRO A 105 -15.00 0.31 -16.61
CA PRO A 105 -16.22 -0.39 -16.96
C PRO A 105 -16.38 -1.71 -16.18
N SER A 106 -17.62 -2.19 -16.06
CA SER A 106 -17.87 -3.49 -15.46
C SER A 106 -17.10 -4.57 -16.24
N PHE A 107 -16.55 -5.52 -15.49
CA PHE A 107 -15.73 -6.63 -16.02
C PHE A 107 -14.44 -6.22 -16.76
N SER A 108 -14.11 -4.92 -16.79
CA SER A 108 -12.84 -4.43 -17.36
C SER A 108 -11.76 -4.29 -16.30
N LEU A 109 -10.51 -4.38 -16.75
CA LEU A 109 -9.33 -4.13 -15.93
C LEU A 109 -9.02 -2.63 -15.84
N PRO A 110 -8.35 -2.15 -14.79
CA PRO A 110 -7.90 -0.78 -14.63
C PRO A 110 -7.18 -0.20 -15.84
N ILE A 111 -6.37 -1.00 -16.51
CA ILE A 111 -5.63 -0.59 -17.70
C ILE A 111 -6.53 -0.09 -18.84
N SER A 112 -7.81 -0.47 -18.88
CA SER A 112 -8.77 0.05 -19.86
C SER A 112 -9.00 1.57 -19.72
N THR A 113 -8.63 2.15 -18.59
CA THR A 113 -8.65 3.60 -18.33
C THR A 113 -7.27 4.24 -18.46
N GLY A 114 -6.26 3.50 -18.94
CA GLY A 114 -4.86 3.95 -18.99
C GLY A 114 -4.14 3.91 -17.64
N ALA A 115 -4.77 3.39 -16.58
CA ALA A 115 -4.20 3.36 -15.24
C ALA A 115 -3.65 1.98 -14.86
N VAL A 116 -2.47 1.97 -14.24
CA VAL A 116 -1.91 0.84 -13.50
C VAL A 116 -1.86 1.23 -12.03
N VAL A 117 -2.49 0.44 -11.17
CA VAL A 117 -2.53 0.70 -9.72
C VAL A 117 -1.65 -0.31 -9.00
N GLN A 118 -0.83 0.17 -8.07
CA GLN A 118 0.00 -0.66 -7.22
C GLN A 118 0.00 -0.12 -5.79
N ASN A 119 0.05 -1.00 -4.79
CA ASN A 119 0.16 -0.59 -3.39
C ASN A 119 1.54 0.03 -3.10
N VAL A 120 1.63 0.96 -2.15
CA VAL A 120 2.90 1.55 -1.70
C VAL A 120 3.89 0.50 -1.18
N GLY A 121 3.41 -0.58 -0.55
CA GLY A 121 4.24 -1.70 -0.13
C GLY A 121 4.82 -2.49 -1.30
N THR A 122 4.09 -2.59 -2.42
CA THR A 122 4.62 -3.18 -3.65
C THR A 122 5.76 -2.33 -4.22
N ALA A 123 5.62 -1.01 -4.24
CA ALA A 123 6.68 -0.11 -4.67
C ALA A 123 7.93 -0.24 -3.78
N TYR A 124 7.74 -0.31 -2.46
CA TYR A 124 8.83 -0.58 -1.53
C TYR A 124 9.52 -1.94 -1.80
N ALA A 125 8.75 -2.99 -2.05
CA ALA A 125 9.30 -4.30 -2.38
C ALA A 125 10.09 -4.31 -3.70
N VAL A 126 9.66 -3.56 -4.70
CA VAL A 126 10.41 -3.37 -5.96
C VAL A 126 11.75 -2.68 -5.68
N TYR A 127 11.77 -1.63 -4.85
CA TYR A 127 13.02 -1.02 -4.41
C TYR A 127 13.95 -2.03 -3.73
N GLU A 128 13.44 -2.80 -2.76
CA GLU A 128 14.25 -3.82 -2.07
C GLU A 128 14.81 -4.87 -3.05
N ALA A 129 13.97 -5.34 -3.98
CA ALA A 129 14.38 -6.36 -4.94
C ALA A 129 15.49 -5.86 -5.88
N VAL A 130 15.35 -4.64 -6.42
CA VAL A 130 16.28 -4.11 -7.42
C VAL A 130 17.53 -3.51 -6.78
N GLN A 131 17.38 -2.71 -5.71
CA GLN A 131 18.50 -1.98 -5.10
C GLN A 131 19.21 -2.77 -4.00
N LYS A 132 18.50 -3.67 -3.32
CA LYS A 132 19.03 -4.44 -2.20
C LYS A 132 19.22 -5.93 -2.53
N HIS A 133 18.85 -6.34 -3.74
CA HIS A 133 18.84 -7.75 -4.17
C HIS A 133 18.09 -8.66 -3.17
N LYS A 134 17.09 -8.10 -2.50
CA LYS A 134 16.29 -8.78 -1.50
C LYS A 134 14.93 -9.15 -2.08
N PRO A 135 14.63 -10.43 -2.25
CA PRO A 135 13.31 -10.87 -2.70
C PRO A 135 12.24 -10.56 -1.65
N LEU A 136 10.97 -10.49 -2.09
CA LEU A 136 9.83 -10.28 -1.21
C LEU A 136 9.56 -11.55 -0.38
N ILE A 137 10.21 -11.67 0.76
CA ILE A 137 10.09 -12.78 1.71
C ILE A 137 9.50 -12.36 3.05
N THR A 138 9.25 -11.07 3.24
CA THR A 138 8.64 -10.53 4.47
C THR A 138 7.50 -9.59 4.13
N ASN A 139 6.52 -9.52 5.01
CA ASN A 139 5.43 -8.55 4.92
C ASN A 139 5.19 -7.89 6.28
N VAL A 140 4.40 -6.82 6.31
CA VAL A 140 3.99 -6.13 7.53
C VAL A 140 2.49 -6.30 7.71
N LEU A 141 2.09 -6.62 8.93
CA LEU A 141 0.69 -6.82 9.30
C LEU A 141 0.38 -6.02 10.57
N THR A 142 -0.76 -5.35 10.57
CA THR A 142 -1.27 -4.65 11.77
C THR A 142 -2.07 -5.60 12.62
N ILE A 143 -1.74 -5.71 13.91
CA ILE A 143 -2.64 -6.28 14.92
C ILE A 143 -3.39 -5.11 15.56
N SER A 144 -4.72 -5.16 15.46
CA SER A 144 -5.62 -4.26 16.18
C SER A 144 -6.40 -5.04 17.23
N SER A 145 -6.38 -4.59 18.47
CA SER A 145 -6.96 -5.29 19.61
C SER A 145 -7.39 -4.29 20.69
N SER A 146 -8.30 -4.69 21.56
CA SER A 146 -8.59 -3.94 22.80
C SER A 146 -7.43 -3.98 23.80
N ASP A 147 -6.54 -4.98 23.69
CA ASP A 147 -5.27 -5.00 24.41
C ASP A 147 -4.23 -4.16 23.66
N THR A 148 -3.96 -2.96 24.17
CA THR A 148 -3.04 -2.01 23.57
C THR A 148 -1.58 -2.47 23.60
N SER A 149 -1.20 -3.43 24.44
CA SER A 149 0.18 -3.93 24.54
C SER A 149 0.62 -4.66 23.28
N ILE A 150 -0.33 -5.29 22.59
CA ILE A 150 -0.11 -6.05 21.35
C ILE A 150 -0.56 -5.32 20.08
N GLN A 151 -1.16 -4.14 20.21
CA GLN A 151 -1.63 -3.31 19.09
C GLN A 151 -0.44 -2.63 18.38
N LYS A 152 0.12 -3.31 17.40
CA LYS A 152 1.34 -2.88 16.69
C LYS A 152 1.34 -3.38 15.24
N ASN A 153 2.27 -2.84 14.46
CA ASN A 153 2.67 -3.40 13.17
C ASN A 153 3.80 -4.41 13.39
N TYR A 154 3.63 -5.59 12.86
CA TYR A 154 4.59 -6.68 12.98
C TYR A 154 5.14 -7.04 11.61
N ARG A 155 6.47 -7.22 11.52
CA ARG A 155 7.12 -7.77 10.33
C ARG A 155 7.27 -9.27 10.51
N PHE A 156 6.82 -10.04 9.54
CA PHE A 156 6.85 -11.49 9.56
C PHE A 156 7.30 -12.05 8.22
N ARG A 157 7.73 -13.31 8.18
CA ARG A 157 8.07 -14.01 6.95
C ARG A 157 6.81 -14.53 6.27
N ILE A 158 6.72 -14.37 4.95
CA ILE A 158 5.64 -14.96 4.16
C ILE A 158 5.68 -16.48 4.33
N GLY A 159 4.53 -17.09 4.61
CA GLY A 159 4.41 -18.51 4.93
C GLY A 159 4.44 -18.83 6.44
N THR A 160 4.69 -17.85 7.32
CA THR A 160 4.54 -18.05 8.77
C THR A 160 3.09 -18.41 9.11
N PRO A 161 2.84 -19.53 9.79
CA PRO A 161 1.49 -19.86 10.23
C PRO A 161 0.91 -18.79 11.15
N ILE A 162 -0.36 -18.43 10.94
CA ILE A 162 -1.03 -17.38 11.73
C ILE A 162 -0.92 -17.65 13.24
N ARG A 163 -1.04 -18.90 13.66
CA ARG A 163 -0.91 -19.29 15.07
C ARG A 163 0.46 -18.93 15.65
N GLU A 164 1.54 -19.23 14.95
CA GLU A 164 2.91 -18.90 15.38
C GLU A 164 3.11 -17.38 15.44
N PHE A 165 2.61 -16.66 14.44
CA PHE A 165 2.65 -15.21 14.42
C PHE A 165 1.91 -14.60 15.61
N LEU A 166 0.68 -15.05 15.91
CA LEU A 166 -0.13 -14.55 17.03
C LEU A 166 0.50 -14.91 18.38
N SER A 167 1.10 -16.09 18.50
CA SER A 167 1.84 -16.50 19.70
C SER A 167 3.04 -15.59 19.94
N ALA A 168 3.86 -15.34 18.91
CA ALA A 168 5.02 -14.46 19.00
C ALA A 168 4.64 -12.99 19.29
N ALA A 169 3.46 -12.56 18.86
CA ALA A 169 2.91 -11.25 19.16
C ALA A 169 2.33 -11.12 20.57
N GLY A 170 2.25 -12.22 21.34
CA GLY A 170 1.63 -12.23 22.68
C GLY A 170 0.10 -12.23 22.64
N ALA A 171 -0.50 -12.60 21.53
CA ALA A 171 -1.93 -12.62 21.32
C ALA A 171 -2.62 -13.93 21.77
N MET A 172 -1.85 -14.90 22.26
CA MET A 172 -2.34 -16.21 22.71
C MET A 172 -2.08 -16.43 24.20
N ASP A 173 -2.99 -17.14 24.84
CA ASP A 173 -2.81 -17.59 26.23
C ASP A 173 -1.83 -18.80 26.32
N LYS A 174 -1.58 -19.26 27.54
CA LYS A 174 -0.67 -20.39 27.78
C LYS A 174 -1.20 -21.72 27.23
N GLU A 175 -2.50 -21.83 27.06
CA GLU A 175 -3.20 -22.99 26.51
C GLU A 175 -3.22 -22.96 24.97
N GLY A 176 -2.72 -21.88 24.34
CA GLY A 176 -2.67 -21.72 22.89
C GLY A 176 -4.00 -21.27 22.27
N ASN A 177 -4.90 -20.69 23.06
CA ASN A 177 -6.12 -20.06 22.58
C ASN A 177 -5.88 -18.57 22.33
N LEU A 178 -6.65 -17.97 21.42
CA LEU A 178 -6.66 -16.51 21.28
C LEU A 178 -7.11 -15.87 22.60
N SER A 179 -6.37 -14.87 23.04
CA SER A 179 -6.77 -14.11 24.22
C SER A 179 -8.16 -13.51 23.99
N ARG A 180 -8.95 -13.31 25.07
CA ARG A 180 -10.30 -12.76 25.00
C ARG A 180 -10.40 -11.37 24.38
N ALA A 181 -9.25 -10.72 24.15
CA ALA A 181 -9.16 -9.44 23.45
C ALA A 181 -9.40 -9.54 21.93
N PHE A 182 -9.47 -10.74 21.35
CA PHE A 182 -9.70 -10.96 19.93
C PHE A 182 -11.08 -11.56 19.70
N ALA A 183 -11.91 -10.81 19.00
CA ALA A 183 -13.21 -11.30 18.55
C ALA A 183 -13.13 -11.98 17.17
N LYS A 184 -12.16 -11.58 16.32
CA LYS A 184 -12.00 -12.06 14.95
C LYS A 184 -10.60 -11.77 14.43
N VAL A 185 -10.05 -12.68 13.61
CA VAL A 185 -8.90 -12.44 12.74
C VAL A 185 -9.45 -12.25 11.32
N VAL A 186 -9.10 -11.14 10.68
CA VAL A 186 -9.57 -10.77 9.34
C VAL A 186 -8.39 -10.78 8.38
#